data_e536dcd27f2467203e5f23685d79af80
#
_entry.id   e536dcd27f2467203e5f23685d79af80
#
_cell.length_a   1.000
_cell.length_b   1.000
_cell.length_c   1.000
_cell.angle_alpha   90.00
_cell.angle_beta   90.00
_cell.angle_gamma   90.00
#
_symmetry.space_group_name_H-M   'P 1'
#
loop_
_entity.id
_entity.type
_entity.pdbx_description
1 polymer ?
#
loop_
_entity_poly.entity_id
_entity_poly.type
_entity_poly.pdbx_seq_one_letter_code
_entity_poly.pdbx_strand_id
1 'polypeptide(L)'
;MSSIKAAYERVLGVVDSKAEEEHEHPLAVLAEDVKTIAKMDSTVFNSVLSPWNPMSTAISASLLHQLYGEKLKPFLDGVSHLTEDVASVLTAADSLDQYLLKLVSSVCQDGQVYDNYKQQMLPYQVETISGTLIMRWINMQLGRISEWIERTIQQEVFF
;
A
#
# COMPACT_ATOMS: atom_id res chain seq x y z
N MET A 1 17.97 -1.79 14.19
CA MET A 1 17.01 -2.91 14.42
C MET A 1 16.03 -2.63 15.54
N SER A 2 16.48 -2.23 16.74
CA SER A 2 15.59 -1.90 17.86
C SER A 2 14.65 -0.71 17.58
N SER A 3 15.10 0.30 16.83
CA SER A 3 14.27 1.47 16.48
C SER A 3 13.14 1.12 15.53
N ILE A 4 13.37 0.22 14.56
CA ILE A 4 12.35 -0.24 13.60
C ILE A 4 11.28 -1.06 14.34
N LYS A 5 11.69 -1.95 15.24
CA LYS A 5 10.77 -2.76 16.05
C LYS A 5 9.92 -1.88 16.97
N ALA A 6 10.52 -0.93 17.67
CA ALA A 6 9.81 0.01 18.53
C ALA A 6 8.83 0.89 17.74
N ALA A 7 9.22 1.35 16.57
CA ALA A 7 8.36 2.10 15.67
C ALA A 7 7.19 1.25 15.18
N TYR A 8 7.44 0.00 14.81
CA TYR A 8 6.42 -0.95 14.39
C TYR A 8 5.41 -1.24 15.50
N GLU A 9 5.87 -1.49 16.72
CA GLU A 9 5.00 -1.70 17.88
C GLU A 9 4.17 -0.47 18.21
N ARG A 10 4.77 0.73 18.10
CA ARG A 10 4.06 1.99 18.29
C ARG A 10 2.98 2.21 17.23
N VAL A 11 3.27 1.88 15.98
CA VAL A 11 2.32 1.96 14.87
C VAL A 11 1.17 0.99 15.08
N LEU A 12 1.43 -0.24 15.53
CA LEU A 12 0.39 -1.20 15.89
C LEU A 12 -0.50 -0.69 17.03
N GLY A 13 0.10 -0.08 18.06
CA GLY A 13 -0.63 0.52 19.16
C GLY A 13 -1.52 1.70 18.72
N VAL A 14 -1.04 2.51 17.77
CA VAL A 14 -1.81 3.62 17.18
C VAL A 14 -2.98 3.09 16.34
N VAL A 15 -2.77 2.01 15.59
CA VAL A 15 -3.84 1.37 14.81
C VAL A 15 -4.98 0.90 15.73
N ASP A 16 -4.65 0.28 16.86
CA ASP A 16 -5.66 -0.19 17.81
C ASP A 16 -6.42 0.97 18.48
N SER A 17 -5.78 2.11 18.73
CA SER A 17 -6.41 3.24 19.43
C SER A 17 -7.17 4.19 18.50
N LYS A 18 -6.79 4.29 17.22
CA LYS A 18 -7.43 5.20 16.25
C LYS A 18 -8.57 4.58 15.44
N ALA A 19 -8.74 3.27 15.48
CA ALA A 19 -9.76 2.58 14.69
C ALA A 19 -11.21 3.03 15.01
N GLU A 20 -11.43 3.68 16.14
CA GLU A 20 -12.76 4.14 16.58
C GLU A 20 -13.08 5.60 16.20
N GLU A 21 -12.08 6.41 15.83
CA GLU A 21 -12.28 7.86 15.65
C GLU A 21 -12.10 8.38 14.21
N GLU A 22 -11.50 7.65 13.31
CA GLU A 22 -11.23 8.11 11.95
C GLU A 22 -11.90 7.23 10.89
N HIS A 23 -12.47 7.87 9.86
CA HIS A 23 -13.07 7.19 8.70
C HIS A 23 -12.03 6.54 7.77
N GLU A 24 -10.73 6.67 8.06
CA GLU A 24 -9.67 6.12 7.26
C GLU A 24 -9.30 4.70 7.72
N HIS A 25 -9.13 3.80 6.74
CA HIS A 25 -8.80 2.40 7.05
C HIS A 25 -7.43 2.29 7.75
N PRO A 26 -7.28 1.43 8.78
CA PRO A 26 -6.03 1.27 9.53
C PRO A 26 -4.80 0.97 8.66
N LEU A 27 -4.96 0.20 7.58
CA LEU A 27 -3.86 -0.10 6.66
C LEU A 27 -3.41 1.12 5.84
N ALA A 28 -4.31 2.05 5.53
CA ALA A 28 -3.93 3.31 4.89
C ALA A 28 -3.14 4.20 5.85
N VAL A 29 -3.58 4.29 7.10
CA VAL A 29 -2.87 5.01 8.17
C VAL A 29 -1.50 4.37 8.41
N LEU A 30 -1.43 3.04 8.46
CA LEU A 30 -0.18 2.32 8.63
C LEU A 30 0.82 2.61 7.50
N ALA A 31 0.36 2.69 6.25
CA ALA A 31 1.21 3.03 5.12
C ALA A 31 1.84 4.42 5.27
N GLU A 32 1.05 5.40 5.69
CA GLU A 32 1.56 6.76 5.94
C GLU A 32 2.54 6.80 7.12
N ASP A 33 2.27 6.04 8.17
CA ASP A 33 3.17 5.95 9.32
C ASP A 33 4.49 5.28 8.95
N VAL A 34 4.46 4.20 8.18
CA VAL A 34 5.67 3.52 7.68
C VAL A 34 6.49 4.48 6.79
N LYS A 35 5.82 5.24 5.93
CA LYS A 35 6.47 6.26 5.09
C LYS A 35 7.16 7.33 5.94
N THR A 36 6.51 7.80 6.99
CA THR A 36 7.06 8.77 7.94
C THR A 36 8.28 8.19 8.66
N ILE A 37 8.20 6.94 9.12
CA ILE A 37 9.32 6.24 9.76
C ILE A 37 10.50 6.12 8.81
N ALA A 38 10.28 5.72 7.56
CA ALA A 38 11.32 5.61 6.55
C ALA A 38 12.00 6.96 6.28
N LYS A 39 11.21 8.02 6.23
CA LYS A 39 11.70 9.39 6.05
C LYS A 39 12.57 9.84 7.23
N MET A 40 12.12 9.58 8.46
CA MET A 40 12.88 9.90 9.67
C MET A 40 14.17 9.08 9.74
N ASP A 41 14.10 7.78 9.46
CA ASP A 41 15.26 6.90 9.43
C ASP A 41 16.30 7.38 8.42
N SER A 42 15.89 7.74 7.22
CA SER A 42 16.80 8.23 6.19
C SER A 42 17.44 9.57 6.52
N THR A 43 16.71 10.48 7.21
CA THR A 43 17.24 11.79 7.58
C THR A 43 18.15 11.73 8.80
N VAL A 44 17.78 10.97 9.83
CA VAL A 44 18.52 10.91 11.10
C VAL A 44 19.71 9.95 11.00
N PHE A 45 19.48 8.73 10.55
CA PHE A 45 20.52 7.71 10.49
C PHE A 45 21.49 7.89 9.32
N ASN A 46 21.03 8.45 8.21
CA ASN A 46 21.90 8.68 7.06
C ASN A 46 23.00 9.71 7.36
N SER A 47 22.71 10.71 8.18
CA SER A 47 23.71 11.70 8.60
C SER A 47 24.77 11.11 9.53
N VAL A 48 24.42 10.09 10.34
CA VAL A 48 25.30 9.47 11.33
C VAL A 48 25.99 8.22 10.80
N LEU A 49 25.25 7.34 10.11
CA LEU A 49 25.73 6.01 9.68
C LEU A 49 26.19 5.94 8.23
N SER A 50 25.89 6.97 7.41
CA SER A 50 26.26 7.00 6.01
C SER A 50 27.76 6.76 5.75
N PRO A 51 28.70 7.31 6.56
CA PRO A 51 30.13 7.03 6.40
C PRO A 51 30.51 5.57 6.71
N TRP A 52 29.71 4.88 7.52
CA TRP A 52 30.02 3.52 7.99
C TRP A 52 29.27 2.45 7.21
N ASN A 53 28.03 2.73 6.83
CA ASN A 53 27.20 1.80 6.07
C ASN A 53 26.22 2.57 5.15
N PRO A 54 26.64 2.89 3.91
CA PRO A 54 25.79 3.64 2.98
C PRO A 54 24.54 2.87 2.54
N MET A 55 24.51 1.54 2.74
CA MET A 55 23.38 0.69 2.38
C MET A 55 22.33 0.56 3.50
N SER A 56 22.54 1.18 4.66
CA SER A 56 21.59 1.08 5.80
C SER A 56 20.19 1.55 5.45
N THR A 57 20.06 2.62 4.67
CA THR A 57 18.76 3.12 4.18
C THR A 57 18.07 2.13 3.27
N ALA A 58 18.80 1.48 2.36
CA ALA A 58 18.25 0.46 1.47
C ALA A 58 17.75 -0.76 2.25
N ILE A 59 18.51 -1.20 3.25
CA ILE A 59 18.15 -2.32 4.12
C ILE A 59 16.88 -1.98 4.91
N SER A 60 16.83 -0.81 5.52
CA SER A 60 15.65 -0.34 6.28
C SER A 60 14.41 -0.22 5.39
N ALA A 61 14.55 0.39 4.22
CA ALA A 61 13.45 0.53 3.27
C ALA A 61 12.91 -0.84 2.82
N SER A 62 13.80 -1.76 2.48
CA SER A 62 13.45 -3.13 2.08
C SER A 62 12.69 -3.87 3.20
N LEU A 63 13.17 -3.73 4.44
CA LEU A 63 12.56 -4.37 5.61
C LEU A 63 11.17 -3.79 5.90
N LEU A 64 11.01 -2.46 5.86
CA LEU A 64 9.72 -1.79 6.04
C LEU A 64 8.73 -2.18 4.95
N HIS A 65 9.19 -2.29 3.72
CA HIS A 65 8.37 -2.74 2.59
C HIS A 65 7.82 -4.15 2.84
N GLN A 66 8.69 -5.06 3.27
CA GLN A 66 8.31 -6.44 3.57
C GLN A 66 7.31 -6.51 4.73
N LEU A 67 7.55 -5.80 5.82
CA LEU A 67 6.69 -5.79 7.00
C LEU A 67 5.29 -5.27 6.68
N TYR A 68 5.21 -4.20 5.90
CA TYR A 68 3.92 -3.69 5.46
C TYR A 68 3.20 -4.68 4.52
N GLY A 69 3.94 -5.29 3.60
CA GLY A 69 3.40 -6.31 2.68
C GLY A 69 2.81 -7.49 3.41
N GLU A 70 3.41 -7.94 4.50
CA GLU A 70 2.89 -9.02 5.35
C GLU A 70 1.55 -8.66 6.00
N LYS A 71 1.34 -7.39 6.35
CA LYS A 71 0.06 -6.90 6.89
C LYS A 71 -0.98 -6.65 5.80
N LEU A 72 -0.54 -6.22 4.63
CA LEU A 72 -1.41 -5.91 3.50
C LEU A 72 -1.98 -7.18 2.84
N LYS A 73 -1.19 -8.24 2.73
CA LYS A 73 -1.55 -9.46 2.01
C LYS A 73 -2.86 -10.09 2.48
N PRO A 74 -3.10 -10.34 3.78
CA PRO A 74 -4.37 -10.90 4.24
C PRO A 74 -5.57 -10.03 3.89
N PHE A 75 -5.41 -8.71 3.93
CA PHE A 75 -6.45 -7.76 3.52
C PHE A 75 -6.77 -7.89 2.03
N LEU A 76 -5.75 -7.91 1.18
CA LEU A 76 -5.92 -8.03 -0.28
C LEU A 76 -6.52 -9.38 -0.68
N ASP A 77 -6.14 -10.46 -0.01
CA ASP A 77 -6.69 -11.79 -0.26
C ASP A 77 -8.19 -11.87 0.09
N GLY A 78 -8.65 -11.05 1.03
CA GLY A 78 -10.05 -11.00 1.45
C GLY A 78 -10.92 -10.01 0.69
N VAL A 79 -10.35 -9.18 -0.18
CA VAL A 79 -11.10 -8.14 -0.91
C VAL A 79 -11.83 -8.75 -2.10
N SER A 80 -13.15 -8.56 -2.14
CA SER A 80 -14.00 -9.01 -3.25
C SER A 80 -14.63 -7.86 -4.03
N HIS A 81 -14.74 -6.68 -3.45
CA HIS A 81 -15.42 -5.53 -4.02
C HIS A 81 -14.59 -4.26 -3.84
N LEU A 82 -14.70 -3.35 -4.80
CA LEU A 82 -14.11 -2.03 -4.69
C LEU A 82 -14.98 -1.16 -3.78
N THR A 83 -14.46 -0.85 -2.60
CA THR A 83 -15.07 0.08 -1.64
C THR A 83 -14.17 1.30 -1.48
N GLU A 84 -14.68 2.33 -0.83
CA GLU A 84 -13.89 3.53 -0.51
C GLU A 84 -12.68 3.18 0.36
N ASP A 85 -12.85 2.30 1.35
CA ASP A 85 -11.77 1.82 2.20
C ASP A 85 -10.70 1.07 1.40
N VAL A 86 -11.11 0.18 0.50
CA VAL A 86 -10.20 -0.57 -0.37
C VAL A 86 -9.42 0.38 -1.28
N ALA A 87 -10.09 1.36 -1.88
CA ALA A 87 -9.44 2.36 -2.73
C ALA A 87 -8.41 3.17 -1.95
N SER A 88 -8.74 3.57 -0.73
CA SER A 88 -7.84 4.29 0.17
C SER A 88 -6.59 3.47 0.51
N VAL A 89 -6.77 2.20 0.88
CA VAL A 89 -5.66 1.28 1.19
C VAL A 89 -4.76 1.05 -0.02
N LEU A 90 -5.34 0.80 -1.19
CA LEU A 90 -4.57 0.57 -2.41
C LEU A 90 -3.76 1.80 -2.83
N THR A 91 -4.35 2.98 -2.73
CA THR A 91 -3.66 4.25 -3.02
C THR A 91 -2.49 4.48 -2.06
N ALA A 92 -2.71 4.26 -0.77
CA ALA A 92 -1.68 4.41 0.25
C ALA A 92 -0.56 3.39 0.08
N ALA A 93 -0.89 2.14 -0.22
CA ALA A 93 0.08 1.08 -0.47
C ALA A 93 0.96 1.38 -1.70
N ASP A 94 0.35 1.85 -2.78
CA ASP A 94 1.09 2.24 -3.99
C ASP A 94 2.04 3.41 -3.72
N SER A 95 1.57 4.42 -3.01
CA SER A 95 2.38 5.57 -2.61
C SER A 95 3.57 5.15 -1.75
N LEU A 96 3.37 4.24 -0.81
CA LEU A 96 4.44 3.69 0.03
C LEU A 96 5.44 2.88 -0.79
N ASP A 97 4.97 2.02 -1.67
CA ASP A 97 5.81 1.20 -2.54
C ASP A 97 6.75 2.08 -3.39
N GLN A 98 6.20 3.08 -4.05
CA GLN A 98 6.99 4.02 -4.87
C GLN A 98 7.96 4.82 -4.03
N TYR A 99 7.57 5.27 -2.84
CA TYR A 99 8.44 6.03 -1.96
C TYR A 99 9.63 5.20 -1.48
N LEU A 100 9.41 3.96 -1.05
CA LEU A 100 10.47 3.08 -0.59
C LEU A 100 11.42 2.68 -1.72
N LEU A 101 10.91 2.42 -2.92
CA LEU A 101 11.73 2.17 -4.11
C LEU A 101 12.60 3.39 -4.47
N LYS A 102 12.04 4.58 -4.34
CA LYS A 102 12.77 5.83 -4.58
C LYS A 102 13.88 6.04 -3.56
N LEU A 103 13.66 5.69 -2.29
CA LEU A 103 14.70 5.72 -1.26
C LEU A 103 15.84 4.76 -1.59
N VAL A 104 15.54 3.53 -1.98
CA VAL A 104 16.53 2.53 -2.38
C VAL A 104 17.32 3.04 -3.58
N SER A 105 16.65 3.59 -4.59
CA SER A 105 17.28 4.18 -5.78
C SER A 105 18.24 5.32 -5.43
N SER A 106 17.88 6.15 -4.44
CA SER A 106 18.69 7.31 -4.06
C SER A 106 20.03 6.93 -3.43
N VAL A 107 20.12 5.77 -2.77
CA VAL A 107 21.34 5.32 -2.09
C VAL A 107 22.10 4.26 -2.87
N CYS A 108 21.49 3.59 -3.84
CA CYS A 108 22.15 2.61 -4.70
C CYS A 108 22.70 3.30 -5.95
N GLN A 109 24.00 3.55 -5.98
CA GLN A 109 24.68 4.12 -7.15
C GLN A 109 24.94 3.08 -8.25
N ASP A 110 25.04 1.79 -7.86
CA ASP A 110 25.19 0.68 -8.77
C ASP A 110 23.80 0.12 -9.16
N GLY A 111 23.50 0.10 -10.46
CA GLY A 111 22.25 -0.41 -10.99
C GLY A 111 22.00 -1.89 -10.65
N GLN A 112 23.06 -2.71 -10.56
CA GLN A 112 22.92 -4.11 -10.19
C GLN A 112 22.50 -4.29 -8.72
N VAL A 113 23.06 -3.49 -7.83
CA VAL A 113 22.68 -3.48 -6.41
C VAL A 113 21.23 -3.03 -6.25
N TYR A 114 20.83 -1.99 -6.98
CA TYR A 114 19.45 -1.52 -7.01
C TYR A 114 18.50 -2.63 -7.49
N ASP A 115 18.83 -3.31 -8.56
CA ASP A 115 18.01 -4.40 -9.11
C ASP A 115 17.85 -5.54 -8.11
N ASN A 116 18.90 -5.87 -7.35
CA ASN A 116 18.85 -6.88 -6.31
C ASN A 116 17.86 -6.50 -5.19
N TYR A 117 17.90 -5.27 -4.72
CA TYR A 117 16.94 -4.79 -3.72
C TYR A 117 15.51 -4.73 -4.28
N LYS A 118 15.35 -4.29 -5.51
CA LYS A 118 14.06 -4.23 -6.18
C LYS A 118 13.42 -5.62 -6.33
N GLN A 119 14.24 -6.64 -6.62
CA GLN A 119 13.75 -8.03 -6.68
C GLN A 119 13.32 -8.56 -5.32
N GLN A 120 14.00 -8.18 -4.25
CA GLN A 120 13.61 -8.54 -2.88
C GLN A 120 12.35 -7.82 -2.41
N MET A 121 12.13 -6.61 -2.91
CA MET A 121 10.93 -5.82 -2.65
C MET A 121 9.83 -6.24 -3.62
N LEU A 122 9.18 -7.37 -3.34
CA LEU A 122 8.08 -7.86 -4.16
C LEU A 122 6.97 -6.81 -4.25
N PRO A 123 6.51 -6.46 -5.46
CA PRO A 123 5.46 -5.46 -5.61
C PRO A 123 4.19 -5.90 -4.88
N TYR A 124 3.46 -4.94 -4.34
CA TYR A 124 2.18 -5.21 -3.67
C TYR A 124 1.05 -5.58 -4.64
N GLN A 125 1.34 -5.59 -5.94
CA GLN A 125 0.39 -5.90 -7.01
C GLN A 125 -0.85 -4.99 -7.02
N VAL A 126 -0.67 -3.76 -6.57
CA VAL A 126 -1.76 -2.77 -6.45
C VAL A 126 -2.45 -2.54 -7.80
N GLU A 127 -1.68 -2.40 -8.87
CA GLU A 127 -2.23 -2.18 -10.22
C GLU A 127 -3.08 -3.36 -10.69
N THR A 128 -2.60 -4.59 -10.50
CA THR A 128 -3.32 -5.80 -10.88
C THR A 128 -4.61 -5.94 -10.09
N ILE A 129 -4.55 -5.76 -8.79
CA ILE A 129 -5.70 -5.86 -7.89
C ILE A 129 -6.71 -4.75 -8.19
N SER A 130 -6.24 -3.51 -8.35
CA SER A 130 -7.08 -2.36 -8.69
C SER A 130 -7.79 -2.60 -10.03
N GLY A 131 -7.06 -3.06 -11.04
CA GLY A 131 -7.63 -3.39 -12.35
C GLY A 131 -8.72 -4.45 -12.26
N THR A 132 -8.48 -5.52 -11.52
CA THR A 132 -9.46 -6.58 -11.30
C THR A 132 -10.72 -6.06 -10.61
N LEU A 133 -10.57 -5.27 -9.55
CA LEU A 133 -11.69 -4.71 -8.80
C LEU A 133 -12.49 -3.70 -9.62
N ILE A 134 -11.82 -2.86 -10.40
CA ILE A 134 -12.46 -1.90 -11.29
C ILE A 134 -13.26 -2.63 -12.38
N MET A 135 -12.70 -3.67 -12.98
CA MET A 135 -13.41 -4.47 -13.98
C MET A 135 -14.64 -5.16 -13.41
N ARG A 136 -14.56 -5.69 -12.19
CA ARG A 136 -15.72 -6.26 -11.48
C ARG A 136 -16.78 -5.20 -11.23
N TRP A 137 -16.38 -4.01 -10.80
CA TRP A 137 -17.30 -2.90 -10.57
C TRP A 137 -18.00 -2.47 -11.88
N ILE A 138 -17.25 -2.32 -12.97
CA ILE A 138 -17.80 -1.97 -14.28
C ILE A 138 -18.80 -3.02 -14.73
N ASN A 139 -18.46 -4.30 -14.65
CA ASN A 139 -19.34 -5.41 -15.05
C ASN A 139 -20.63 -5.43 -14.22
N MET A 140 -20.54 -5.15 -12.93
CA MET A 140 -21.70 -5.05 -12.05
C MET A 140 -22.60 -3.87 -12.43
N GLN A 141 -22.04 -2.71 -12.76
CA GLN A 141 -22.80 -1.53 -13.20
C GLN A 141 -23.47 -1.77 -14.57
N LEU A 142 -22.77 -2.42 -15.50
CA LEU A 142 -23.36 -2.81 -16.79
C LEU A 142 -24.54 -3.77 -16.60
N GLY A 143 -24.43 -4.73 -15.69
CA GLY A 143 -25.53 -5.63 -15.34
C GLY A 143 -26.75 -4.88 -14.81
N ARG A 144 -26.56 -3.93 -13.90
CA ARG A 144 -27.63 -3.10 -13.35
C ARG A 144 -28.30 -2.23 -14.41
N ILE A 145 -27.52 -1.63 -15.30
CA ILE A 145 -28.03 -0.80 -16.40
C ILE A 145 -28.84 -1.66 -17.35
N SER A 146 -28.36 -2.84 -17.71
CA SER A 146 -29.07 -3.80 -18.58
C SER A 146 -30.41 -4.22 -17.98
N GLU A 147 -30.46 -4.55 -16.70
CA GLU A 147 -31.69 -4.87 -15.99
C GLU A 147 -32.66 -3.68 -15.98
N TRP A 148 -32.16 -2.48 -15.73
CA TRP A 148 -32.99 -1.28 -15.73
C TRP A 148 -33.60 -1.00 -17.11
N ILE A 149 -32.79 -1.15 -18.18
CA ILE A 149 -33.27 -1.00 -19.58
C ILE A 149 -34.34 -2.05 -19.89
N GLU A 150 -34.14 -3.32 -19.54
CA GLU A 150 -35.12 -4.38 -19.73
C GLU A 150 -36.43 -4.08 -19.03
N ARG A 151 -36.40 -3.66 -17.77
CA ARG A 151 -37.60 -3.27 -17.02
C ARG A 151 -38.32 -2.10 -17.66
N THR A 152 -37.60 -1.10 -18.15
CA THR A 152 -38.16 0.07 -18.80
C THR A 152 -38.83 -0.32 -20.11
N ILE A 153 -38.21 -1.17 -20.94
CA ILE A 153 -38.78 -1.68 -22.19
C ILE A 153 -40.04 -2.51 -21.90
N GLN A 154 -40.02 -3.39 -20.91
CA GLN A 154 -41.18 -4.19 -20.54
C GLN A 154 -42.34 -3.31 -20.07
N GLN A 155 -42.09 -2.25 -19.31
CA GLN A 155 -43.13 -1.32 -18.88
C GLN A 155 -43.72 -0.54 -20.07
N GLU A 156 -42.95 -0.13 -21.03
CA GLU A 156 -43.43 0.57 -22.24
C GLU A 156 -44.22 -0.35 -23.18
N VAL A 157 -43.86 -1.61 -23.30
CA VAL A 157 -44.55 -2.60 -24.11
C VAL A 157 -45.94 -2.94 -23.55
N PHE A 158 -46.11 -2.87 -22.20
CA PHE A 158 -47.39 -3.16 -21.55
C PHE A 158 -48.32 -1.94 -21.41
N PHE A 159 -47.87 -0.77 -21.75
CA PHE A 159 -48.65 0.46 -21.81
C PHE A 159 -48.87 0.93 -23.20
#